data_309bc997a41692304b047e55d13d3282
#
_entry.id   309bc997a41692304b047e55d13d3282
#
_cell.length_a   1.000
_cell.length_b   1.000
_cell.length_c   1.000
_cell.angle_alpha   90.00
_cell.angle_beta   90.00
_cell.angle_gamma   90.00
#
_symmetry.space_group_name_H-M   'P 1'
#
loop_
_entity.id
_entity.type
_entity.pdbx_description
1 polymer ?
#
loop_
_entity_poly.entity_id
_entity_poly.type
_entity_poly.pdbx_seq_one_letter_code
_entity_poly.pdbx_strand_id
1 'polypeptide(L)'
;MGSRALEFALKKLRGSGRLKNGLPSDDLSRIRRSIREGAIFSAKVGRARIIESIRSVTERVLQKQMTPEQARETLKRAVQREGYKAPPGKEGTIEDLLSEQRLNLIVRTNRDMARGYGRWANAQRDLLNFPYWELYREEQRVEPRDWPVRWAEAGGEETDGKMLAPINGAIWKAISAFGNPYPPFDFNSGMSVRRIARARIEELELRIPAQRQKPIPDFDSTGVDLPKDGRIAAQLLRDLGSGYAVRNGKIVRDGPL
;
A
#
# COMPACT_ATOMS: atom_id res chain seq x y z
N MET A 1 3.50 2.11 16.25
CA MET A 1 4.54 1.84 15.23
C MET A 1 5.85 2.42 15.75
N GLY A 2 6.96 1.64 15.77
CA GLY A 2 8.26 2.13 16.23
C GLY A 2 8.82 3.24 15.32
N SER A 3 9.70 4.10 15.86
CA SER A 3 10.28 5.25 15.17
C SER A 3 10.82 4.93 13.76
N ARG A 4 11.63 3.85 13.62
CA ARG A 4 12.19 3.43 12.33
C ARG A 4 11.13 2.96 11.31
N ALA A 5 10.10 2.25 11.76
CA ALA A 5 9.03 1.82 10.86
C ALA A 5 8.22 3.03 10.35
N LEU A 6 8.09 4.08 11.16
CA LEU A 6 7.50 5.35 10.75
C LEU A 6 8.36 6.05 9.70
N GLU A 7 9.68 6.09 9.90
CA GLU A 7 10.63 6.67 8.94
C GLU A 7 10.52 6.00 7.55
N PHE A 8 10.52 4.67 7.49
CA PHE A 8 10.33 3.94 6.24
C PHE A 8 8.96 4.21 5.61
N ALA A 9 7.90 4.30 6.42
CA ALA A 9 6.56 4.62 5.93
C ALA A 9 6.50 6.01 5.29
N LEU A 10 7.10 7.00 5.94
CA LEU A 10 7.18 8.38 5.44
C LEU A 10 8.05 8.47 4.18
N LYS A 11 9.19 7.78 4.16
CA LYS A 11 10.04 7.71 2.97
C LYS A 11 9.30 7.11 1.78
N LYS A 12 8.54 6.03 1.98
CA LYS A 12 7.68 5.48 0.93
C LYS A 12 6.68 6.50 0.42
N LEU A 13 5.96 7.19 1.30
CA LEU A 13 4.94 8.17 0.89
C LEU A 13 5.55 9.34 0.12
N ARG A 14 6.67 9.87 0.57
CA ARG A 14 7.35 11.00 -0.07
C ARG A 14 7.90 10.62 -1.44
N GLY A 15 8.46 9.42 -1.56
CA GLY A 15 8.95 8.88 -2.82
C GLY A 15 7.87 8.25 -3.72
N SER A 16 6.62 8.13 -3.23
CA SER A 16 5.53 7.61 -4.05
C SER A 16 5.20 8.57 -5.19
N GLY A 17 5.45 8.14 -6.41
CA GLY A 17 5.15 8.91 -7.61
C GLY A 17 3.65 9.14 -7.80
N ARG A 18 3.32 10.16 -8.57
CA ARG A 18 1.94 10.46 -8.97
C ARG A 18 1.54 9.52 -10.10
N LEU A 19 1.08 8.31 -9.80
CA LEU A 19 0.35 7.53 -10.78
C LEU A 19 -1.10 8.02 -10.82
N LYS A 20 -1.51 8.63 -11.92
CA LYS A 20 -2.90 8.82 -12.24
C LYS A 20 -3.55 7.45 -12.41
N ASN A 21 -4.37 7.09 -11.47
CA ASN A 21 -5.18 5.90 -11.56
C ASN A 21 -6.61 6.29 -11.97
N GLY A 22 -6.76 6.84 -13.18
CA GLY A 22 -8.04 6.87 -13.87
C GLY A 22 -8.48 5.47 -14.32
N LEU A 23 -7.65 4.46 -14.10
CA LEU A 23 -7.91 3.09 -14.49
C LEU A 23 -8.83 2.38 -13.49
N PRO A 24 -9.75 1.52 -13.97
CA PRO A 24 -10.48 0.58 -13.13
C PRO A 24 -9.54 -0.28 -12.30
N SER A 25 -10.03 -0.80 -11.17
CA SER A 25 -9.22 -1.64 -10.26
C SER A 25 -8.61 -2.85 -10.95
N ASP A 26 -9.31 -3.42 -11.94
CA ASP A 26 -8.86 -4.58 -12.72
C ASP A 26 -7.68 -4.25 -13.63
N ASP A 27 -7.62 -3.04 -14.18
CA ASP A 27 -6.49 -2.58 -15.00
C ASP A 27 -5.27 -2.23 -14.13
N LEU A 28 -5.47 -1.84 -12.87
CA LEU A 28 -4.38 -1.66 -11.90
C LEU A 28 -3.63 -2.97 -11.63
N SER A 29 -4.29 -4.12 -11.73
CA SER A 29 -3.66 -5.42 -11.58
C SER A 29 -2.65 -5.72 -12.70
N ARG A 30 -2.88 -5.15 -13.89
CA ARG A 30 -2.03 -5.32 -15.08
C ARG A 30 -0.82 -4.39 -15.10
N ILE A 31 -0.80 -3.33 -14.28
CA ILE A 31 0.34 -2.43 -14.17
C ILE A 31 1.49 -3.14 -13.48
N ARG A 32 2.72 -2.96 -14.00
CA ARG A 32 3.92 -3.54 -13.42
C ARG A 32 4.01 -3.25 -11.93
N ARG A 33 4.42 -4.25 -11.19
CA ARG A 33 4.50 -4.25 -9.73
C ARG A 33 5.29 -3.07 -9.16
N SER A 34 6.45 -2.73 -9.76
CA SER A 34 7.28 -1.60 -9.33
C SER A 34 6.51 -0.28 -9.34
N ILE A 35 5.65 -0.10 -10.35
CA ILE A 35 4.78 1.08 -10.49
C ILE A 35 3.71 1.09 -9.39
N ARG A 36 3.12 -0.08 -9.09
CA ARG A 36 2.10 -0.20 -8.02
C ARG A 36 2.69 0.02 -6.62
N GLU A 37 3.90 -0.49 -6.38
CA GLU A 37 4.57 -0.33 -5.07
C GLU A 37 4.93 1.13 -4.77
N GLY A 38 5.20 1.93 -5.83
CA GLY A 38 5.45 3.37 -5.72
C GLY A 38 4.22 4.27 -5.79
N ALA A 39 3.02 3.72 -6.06
CA ALA A 39 1.83 4.52 -6.29
C ALA A 39 1.08 4.88 -4.99
N ILE A 40 0.51 6.08 -4.98
CA ILE A 40 -0.54 6.44 -4.03
C ILE A 40 -1.83 5.80 -4.52
N PHE A 41 -2.49 5.06 -3.63
CA PHE A 41 -3.75 4.41 -3.96
C PHE A 41 -4.86 5.45 -4.15
N SER A 42 -5.35 5.58 -5.38
CA SER A 42 -6.51 6.39 -5.70
C SER A 42 -7.15 5.93 -7.02
N ALA A 43 -7.85 4.80 -6.99
CA ALA A 43 -8.57 4.34 -8.18
C ALA A 43 -9.54 5.42 -8.69
N LYS A 44 -9.55 5.64 -10.01
CA LYS A 44 -10.39 6.62 -10.71
C LYS A 44 -10.14 8.11 -10.34
N VAL A 45 -9.03 8.45 -9.69
CA VAL A 45 -8.66 9.85 -9.38
C VAL A 45 -7.62 10.32 -10.38
N GLY A 46 -8.03 11.20 -11.28
CA GLY A 46 -7.20 11.64 -12.39
C GLY A 46 -6.46 12.97 -12.23
N ARG A 47 -6.64 13.70 -11.12
CA ARG A 47 -6.07 15.05 -10.97
C ARG A 47 -4.87 15.07 -10.04
N ALA A 48 -3.74 15.57 -10.53
CA ALA A 48 -2.47 15.59 -9.81
C ALA A 48 -2.57 16.26 -8.42
N ARG A 49 -3.35 17.35 -8.32
CA ARG A 49 -3.54 18.07 -7.05
C ARG A 49 -4.31 17.25 -6.00
N ILE A 50 -5.28 16.44 -6.43
CA ILE A 50 -6.01 15.55 -5.51
C ILE A 50 -5.06 14.47 -4.98
N ILE A 51 -4.21 13.88 -5.84
CA ILE A 51 -3.23 12.88 -5.43
C ILE A 51 -2.21 13.46 -4.45
N GLU A 52 -1.74 14.68 -4.71
CA GLU A 52 -0.85 15.39 -3.77
C GLU A 52 -1.52 15.63 -2.42
N SER A 53 -2.80 16.01 -2.44
CA SER A 53 -3.58 16.16 -1.21
C SER A 53 -3.73 14.84 -0.46
N ILE A 54 -3.96 13.71 -1.15
CA ILE A 54 -4.01 12.38 -0.54
C ILE A 54 -2.66 12.07 0.13
N ARG A 55 -1.54 12.32 -0.53
CA ARG A 55 -0.20 12.12 0.04
C ARG A 55 0.01 12.95 1.30
N SER A 56 -0.24 14.24 1.21
CA SER A 56 -0.06 15.19 2.30
C SER A 56 -0.90 14.82 3.54
N VAL A 57 -2.20 14.56 3.36
CA VAL A 57 -3.04 14.17 4.51
C VAL A 57 -2.64 12.83 5.10
N THR A 58 -2.23 11.87 4.26
CA THR A 58 -1.77 10.56 4.73
C THR A 58 -0.50 10.69 5.57
N GLU A 59 0.45 11.52 5.14
CA GLU A 59 1.67 11.81 5.90
C GLU A 59 1.34 12.41 7.27
N ARG A 60 0.49 13.44 7.31
CA ARG A 60 0.08 14.10 8.56
C ARG A 60 -0.67 13.16 9.51
N VAL A 61 -1.51 12.26 8.98
CA VAL A 61 -2.17 11.22 9.79
C VAL A 61 -1.14 10.23 10.36
N LEU A 62 -0.15 9.81 9.59
CA LEU A 62 0.92 8.93 10.07
C LEU A 62 1.75 9.58 11.17
N GLN A 63 2.03 10.88 11.06
CA GLN A 63 2.76 11.68 12.04
C GLN A 63 1.91 12.08 13.25
N LYS A 64 0.62 11.68 13.29
CA LYS A 64 -0.35 12.09 14.32
C LYS A 64 -0.60 13.62 14.40
N GLN A 65 -0.36 14.33 13.31
CA GLN A 65 -0.61 15.76 13.17
C GLN A 65 -2.02 16.07 12.66
N MET A 66 -2.76 15.02 12.27
CA MET A 66 -4.12 15.12 11.74
C MET A 66 -4.90 13.87 12.09
N THR A 67 -6.18 14.03 12.47
CA THR A 67 -7.07 12.88 12.63
C THR A 67 -7.57 12.37 11.28
N PRO A 68 -8.06 11.13 11.18
CA PRO A 68 -8.66 10.62 9.95
C PRO A 68 -9.86 11.47 9.47
N GLU A 69 -10.65 12.01 10.39
CA GLU A 69 -11.79 12.90 10.09
C GLU A 69 -11.32 14.21 9.46
N GLN A 70 -10.31 14.84 10.05
CA GLN A 70 -9.70 16.07 9.50
C GLN A 70 -9.08 15.80 8.12
N ALA A 71 -8.46 14.65 7.92
CA ALA A 71 -7.91 14.23 6.63
C ALA A 71 -9.01 14.11 5.56
N ARG A 72 -10.13 13.47 5.91
CA ARG A 72 -11.31 13.34 5.05
C ARG A 72 -11.86 14.71 4.62
N GLU A 73 -12.09 15.61 5.58
CA GLU A 73 -12.58 16.95 5.29
C GLU A 73 -11.61 17.76 4.43
N THR A 74 -10.31 17.62 4.66
CA THR A 74 -9.28 18.27 3.84
C THR A 74 -9.30 17.74 2.41
N LEU A 75 -9.43 16.43 2.23
CA LEU A 75 -9.56 15.82 0.90
C LEU A 75 -10.85 16.23 0.20
N LYS A 76 -11.98 16.25 0.91
CA LYS A 76 -13.27 16.70 0.37
C LYS A 76 -13.17 18.09 -0.24
N ARG A 77 -12.58 19.03 0.51
CA ARG A 77 -12.34 20.40 0.02
C ARG A 77 -11.39 20.45 -1.18
N ALA A 78 -10.36 19.61 -1.20
CA ALA A 78 -9.43 19.54 -2.32
C ALA A 78 -10.13 19.03 -3.59
N VAL A 79 -10.95 18.00 -3.48
CA VAL A 79 -11.73 17.42 -4.58
C VAL A 79 -12.74 18.43 -5.11
N GLN A 80 -13.43 19.16 -4.23
CA GLN A 80 -14.39 20.22 -4.62
C GLN A 80 -13.72 21.38 -5.36
N ARG A 81 -12.56 21.86 -4.87
CA ARG A 81 -11.78 22.92 -5.55
C ARG A 81 -11.33 22.54 -6.95
N GLU A 82 -11.08 21.27 -7.21
CA GLU A 82 -10.74 20.75 -8.53
C GLU A 82 -11.99 20.58 -9.43
N GLY A 83 -13.19 21.03 -8.99
CA GLY A 83 -14.41 20.97 -9.77
C GLY A 83 -14.87 19.55 -10.08
N TYR A 84 -14.61 18.60 -9.19
CA TYR A 84 -15.12 17.23 -9.35
C TYR A 84 -16.65 17.23 -9.25
N LYS A 85 -17.26 16.45 -10.14
CA LYS A 85 -18.69 16.11 -10.09
C LYS A 85 -18.82 14.59 -10.03
N ALA A 86 -19.71 14.11 -9.19
CA ALA A 86 -20.01 12.70 -9.13
C ALA A 86 -20.56 12.19 -10.47
N PRO A 87 -20.28 10.95 -10.87
CA PRO A 87 -20.95 10.35 -12.02
C PRO A 87 -22.47 10.33 -11.77
N PRO A 88 -23.30 10.60 -12.81
CA PRO A 88 -24.75 10.61 -12.66
C PRO A 88 -25.29 9.30 -12.03
N GLY A 89 -26.13 9.44 -11.02
CA GLY A 89 -26.73 8.30 -10.31
C GLY A 89 -25.77 7.56 -9.36
N LYS A 90 -24.56 8.11 -9.11
CA LYS A 90 -23.56 7.52 -8.20
C LYS A 90 -23.26 8.42 -6.99
N GLU A 91 -23.98 9.51 -6.86
CA GLU A 91 -23.83 10.47 -5.77
C GLU A 91 -23.94 9.79 -4.42
N GLY A 92 -22.99 10.05 -3.51
CA GLY A 92 -22.92 9.48 -2.17
C GLY A 92 -22.53 8.01 -2.09
N THR A 93 -22.37 7.30 -3.22
CA THR A 93 -21.93 5.89 -3.25
C THR A 93 -20.41 5.79 -3.17
N ILE A 94 -19.89 4.55 -3.08
CA ILE A 94 -18.44 4.29 -3.12
C ILE A 94 -17.78 4.72 -4.43
N GLU A 95 -18.54 4.93 -5.49
CA GLU A 95 -18.06 5.43 -6.78
C GLU A 95 -17.95 6.95 -6.81
N ASP A 96 -18.62 7.65 -5.91
CA ASP A 96 -18.50 9.09 -5.73
C ASP A 96 -17.26 9.42 -4.89
N LEU A 97 -16.32 10.17 -5.47
CA LEU A 97 -15.10 10.58 -4.78
C LEU A 97 -15.37 11.50 -3.58
N LEU A 98 -16.49 12.20 -3.54
CA LEU A 98 -16.90 13.06 -2.42
C LEU A 98 -17.61 12.29 -1.31
N SER A 99 -17.99 11.04 -1.54
CA SER A 99 -18.66 10.25 -0.52
C SER A 99 -17.73 9.98 0.68
N GLU A 100 -18.31 9.94 1.85
CA GLU A 100 -17.59 9.65 3.08
C GLU A 100 -16.92 8.28 3.04
N GLN A 101 -17.62 7.27 2.53
CA GLN A 101 -17.09 5.92 2.37
C GLN A 101 -15.85 5.89 1.48
N ARG A 102 -15.88 6.62 0.36
CA ARG A 102 -14.76 6.66 -0.59
C ARG A 102 -13.55 7.40 -0.02
N LEU A 103 -13.76 8.55 0.59
CA LEU A 103 -12.69 9.33 1.21
C LEU A 103 -12.05 8.57 2.37
N ASN A 104 -12.85 7.91 3.22
CA ASN A 104 -12.35 7.05 4.29
C ASN A 104 -11.51 5.89 3.74
N LEU A 105 -11.98 5.23 2.67
CA LEU A 105 -11.25 4.13 2.04
C LEU A 105 -9.89 4.61 1.52
N ILE A 106 -9.82 5.78 0.87
CA ILE A 106 -8.58 6.35 0.33
C ILE A 106 -7.59 6.65 1.47
N VAL A 107 -8.01 7.40 2.49
CA VAL A 107 -7.13 7.75 3.62
C VAL A 107 -6.62 6.50 4.33
N ARG A 108 -7.53 5.58 4.65
CA ARG A 108 -7.21 4.35 5.36
C ARG A 108 -6.25 3.47 4.57
N THR A 109 -6.56 3.19 3.30
CA THR A 109 -5.74 2.32 2.46
C THR A 109 -4.32 2.87 2.32
N ASN A 110 -4.15 4.15 2.02
CA ASN A 110 -2.81 4.74 1.89
C ASN A 110 -2.03 4.73 3.21
N ARG A 111 -2.69 5.06 4.32
CA ARG A 111 -2.10 4.97 5.66
C ARG A 111 -1.63 3.56 5.98
N ASP A 112 -2.47 2.57 5.74
CA ASP A 112 -2.19 1.18 6.09
C ASP A 112 -1.14 0.57 5.17
N MET A 113 -1.14 0.90 3.89
CA MET A 113 -0.06 0.56 2.94
C MET A 113 1.29 1.11 3.38
N ALA A 114 1.35 2.37 3.78
CA ALA A 114 2.59 2.97 4.25
C ALA A 114 3.07 2.33 5.56
N ARG A 115 2.15 2.07 6.50
CA ARG A 115 2.46 1.36 7.76
C ARG A 115 2.96 -0.06 7.52
N GLY A 116 2.27 -0.80 6.65
CA GLY A 116 2.64 -2.17 6.29
C GLY A 116 4.04 -2.23 5.69
N TYR A 117 4.32 -1.34 4.74
CA TYR A 117 5.67 -1.22 4.18
C TYR A 117 6.72 -0.90 5.25
N GLY A 118 6.46 0.08 6.10
CA GLY A 118 7.40 0.46 7.16
C GLY A 118 7.68 -0.68 8.14
N ARG A 119 6.65 -1.45 8.52
CA ARG A 119 6.80 -2.65 9.35
C ARG A 119 7.65 -3.72 8.64
N TRP A 120 7.37 -3.97 7.35
CA TRP A 120 8.12 -4.94 6.55
C TRP A 120 9.59 -4.53 6.39
N ALA A 121 9.86 -3.29 6.03
CA ALA A 121 11.20 -2.77 5.87
C ALA A 121 12.02 -2.86 7.18
N ASN A 122 11.37 -2.53 8.30
CA ASN A 122 12.00 -2.68 9.61
C ASN A 122 12.25 -4.14 9.98
N ALA A 123 11.34 -5.05 9.62
CA ALA A 123 11.48 -6.49 9.90
C ALA A 123 12.64 -7.12 9.13
N GLN A 124 13.00 -6.59 7.94
CA GLN A 124 14.15 -7.09 7.18
C GLN A 124 15.47 -7.03 7.96
N ARG A 125 15.57 -6.17 8.97
CA ARG A 125 16.79 -5.98 9.77
C ARG A 125 16.96 -6.96 10.91
N ASP A 126 15.91 -7.71 11.23
CA ASP A 126 15.85 -8.54 12.44
C ASP A 126 15.29 -9.95 12.15
N LEU A 127 15.60 -10.47 10.97
CA LEU A 127 15.14 -11.80 10.53
C LEU A 127 15.75 -12.95 11.35
N LEU A 128 16.90 -12.71 12.00
CA LEU A 128 17.55 -13.70 12.85
C LEU A 128 16.73 -13.95 14.11
N ASN A 129 16.27 -12.91 14.78
CA ASN A 129 15.52 -13.02 16.02
C ASN A 129 14.03 -13.24 15.80
N PHE A 130 13.48 -12.69 14.73
CA PHE A 130 12.07 -12.79 14.36
C PHE A 130 11.90 -13.27 12.92
N PRO A 131 12.08 -14.58 12.66
CA PRO A 131 12.06 -15.09 11.29
C PRO A 131 10.67 -15.20 10.69
N TYR A 132 9.60 -15.18 11.49
CA TYR A 132 8.25 -15.46 11.08
C TYR A 132 7.29 -14.30 11.38
N TRP A 133 6.23 -14.22 10.60
CA TRP A 133 5.03 -13.48 10.88
C TRP A 133 3.86 -14.43 11.10
N GLU A 134 2.95 -14.01 11.97
CA GLU A 134 1.61 -14.54 12.12
C GLU A 134 0.63 -13.58 11.46
N LEU A 135 -0.24 -14.11 10.59
CA LEU A 135 -1.40 -13.39 10.08
C LEU A 135 -2.51 -13.46 11.13
N TYR A 136 -3.02 -12.32 11.56
CA TYR A 136 -4.09 -12.28 12.55
C TYR A 136 -5.11 -11.19 12.24
N ARG A 137 -6.31 -11.35 12.80
CA ARG A 137 -7.36 -10.33 12.69
C ARG A 137 -7.14 -9.25 13.74
N GLU A 138 -6.81 -8.04 13.28
CA GLU A 138 -6.61 -6.86 14.12
C GLU A 138 -7.92 -6.10 14.33
N GLU A 139 -8.78 -6.07 13.31
CA GLU A 139 -10.05 -5.37 13.37
C GLU A 139 -11.21 -6.29 12.99
N GLN A 140 -12.27 -6.27 13.80
CA GLN A 140 -13.50 -6.97 13.47
C GLN A 140 -14.18 -6.35 12.25
N ARG A 141 -14.91 -7.18 11.51
CA ARG A 141 -15.72 -6.79 10.34
C ARG A 141 -17.10 -7.36 10.48
N VAL A 142 -18.10 -6.63 9.99
CA VAL A 142 -19.48 -7.11 9.94
C VAL A 142 -19.56 -8.37 9.06
N GLU A 143 -18.90 -8.32 7.91
CA GLU A 143 -18.74 -9.45 6.99
C GLU A 143 -17.25 -9.79 6.84
N PRO A 144 -16.70 -10.63 7.72
CA PRO A 144 -15.29 -11.02 7.66
C PRO A 144 -15.06 -11.99 6.50
N ARG A 145 -14.04 -11.73 5.69
CA ARG A 145 -13.57 -12.73 4.71
C ARG A 145 -13.00 -13.94 5.43
N ASP A 146 -13.12 -15.10 4.79
CA ASP A 146 -12.51 -16.34 5.25
C ASP A 146 -11.01 -16.35 4.93
N TRP A 147 -10.21 -15.87 5.86
CA TRP A 147 -8.76 -15.82 5.72
C TRP A 147 -8.09 -17.18 5.86
N PRO A 148 -8.54 -18.10 6.71
CA PRO A 148 -8.06 -19.48 6.71
C PRO A 148 -8.18 -20.17 5.36
N VAL A 149 -9.32 -20.08 4.69
CA VAL A 149 -9.49 -20.62 3.34
C VAL A 149 -8.53 -19.97 2.35
N ARG A 150 -8.44 -18.64 2.33
CA ARG A 150 -7.50 -17.89 1.46
C ARG A 150 -6.03 -18.24 1.73
N TRP A 151 -5.71 -18.52 2.99
CA TRP A 151 -4.39 -18.96 3.41
C TRP A 151 -4.07 -20.34 2.85
N ALA A 152 -4.99 -21.30 2.99
CA ALA A 152 -4.84 -22.66 2.46
C ALA A 152 -4.75 -22.68 0.92
N GLU A 153 -5.60 -21.91 0.22
CA GLU A 153 -5.55 -21.76 -1.24
C GLU A 153 -4.23 -21.19 -1.74
N ALA A 154 -3.58 -20.37 -0.93
CA ALA A 154 -2.24 -19.82 -1.21
C ALA A 154 -1.10 -20.80 -0.85
N GLY A 155 -1.41 -22.02 -0.44
CA GLY A 155 -0.45 -23.05 -0.05
C GLY A 155 0.08 -22.90 1.38
N GLY A 156 -0.66 -22.20 2.26
CA GLY A 156 -0.34 -22.07 3.67
C GLY A 156 -1.01 -23.15 4.51
N GLU A 157 -0.33 -23.59 5.54
CA GLU A 157 -0.84 -24.48 6.59
C GLU A 157 -0.97 -23.71 7.89
N GLU A 158 -1.95 -24.08 8.70
CA GLU A 158 -2.07 -23.57 10.06
C GLU A 158 -1.22 -24.42 11.00
N THR A 159 -0.49 -23.77 11.88
CA THR A 159 0.27 -24.41 12.94
C THR A 159 -0.23 -23.92 14.28
N ASP A 160 -0.68 -24.81 15.15
CA ASP A 160 -1.27 -24.47 16.45
C ASP A 160 -2.42 -23.46 16.32
N GLY A 161 -3.30 -23.66 15.30
CA GLY A 161 -4.41 -22.79 14.99
C GLY A 161 -4.02 -21.40 14.49
N LYS A 162 -2.79 -21.22 14.01
CA LYS A 162 -2.24 -19.94 13.57
C LYS A 162 -1.70 -19.99 12.15
N MET A 163 -1.93 -18.95 11.39
CA MET A 163 -1.39 -18.76 10.05
C MET A 163 0.02 -18.17 10.14
N LEU A 164 1.04 -19.04 10.18
CA LEU A 164 2.44 -18.68 10.37
C LEU A 164 3.24 -18.87 9.08
N ALA A 165 4.07 -17.90 8.71
CA ALA A 165 5.00 -18.06 7.61
C ALA A 165 6.28 -17.22 7.78
N PRO A 166 7.40 -17.64 7.15
CA PRO A 166 8.61 -16.82 7.10
C PRO A 166 8.32 -15.41 6.56
N ILE A 167 8.93 -14.38 7.13
CA ILE A 167 8.69 -12.97 6.75
C ILE A 167 8.88 -12.75 5.25
N ASN A 168 9.84 -13.44 4.63
CA ASN A 168 10.11 -13.35 3.20
C ASN A 168 9.43 -14.45 2.37
N GLY A 169 8.48 -15.19 2.95
CA GLY A 169 7.70 -16.23 2.29
C GLY A 169 6.88 -15.70 1.11
N ALA A 170 6.70 -16.54 0.08
CA ALA A 170 5.92 -16.19 -1.10
C ALA A 170 4.43 -16.01 -0.78
N ILE A 171 3.94 -16.69 0.25
CA ILE A 171 2.54 -16.71 0.66
C ILE A 171 1.98 -15.30 0.91
N TRP A 172 2.78 -14.40 1.49
CA TRP A 172 2.34 -13.02 1.77
C TRP A 172 1.89 -12.28 0.52
N LYS A 173 2.50 -12.60 -0.62
CA LYS A 173 2.10 -12.04 -1.91
C LYS A 173 0.92 -12.79 -2.51
N ALA A 174 0.86 -14.09 -2.30
CA ALA A 174 -0.22 -14.93 -2.82
C ALA A 174 -1.55 -14.56 -2.18
N ILE A 175 -1.58 -14.31 -0.86
CA ILE A 175 -2.80 -13.85 -0.17
C ILE A 175 -3.15 -12.37 -0.44
N SER A 176 -2.27 -11.59 -1.09
CA SER A 176 -2.46 -10.16 -1.27
C SER A 176 -3.13 -9.82 -2.60
N ALA A 177 -4.31 -9.22 -2.55
CA ALA A 177 -4.95 -8.63 -3.72
C ALA A 177 -4.11 -7.50 -4.35
N PHE A 178 -3.22 -6.89 -3.56
CA PHE A 178 -2.32 -5.84 -4.03
C PHE A 178 -0.95 -6.35 -4.50
N GLY A 179 -0.66 -7.66 -4.29
CA GLY A 179 0.61 -8.27 -4.65
C GLY A 179 1.82 -7.86 -3.78
N ASN A 180 1.60 -7.08 -2.72
CA ASN A 180 2.66 -6.70 -1.76
C ASN A 180 2.85 -7.78 -0.69
N PRO A 181 4.07 -7.91 -0.14
CA PRO A 181 4.37 -8.92 0.89
C PRO A 181 4.10 -8.41 2.33
N TYR A 182 3.21 -7.46 2.51
CA TYR A 182 2.87 -6.83 3.80
C TYR A 182 1.43 -6.32 3.81
N PRO A 183 0.80 -6.14 4.99
CA PRO A 183 -0.55 -5.59 5.08
C PRO A 183 -0.65 -4.13 4.56
N PRO A 184 -1.84 -3.71 4.14
CA PRO A 184 -3.05 -4.51 4.04
C PRO A 184 -2.96 -5.47 2.85
N PHE A 185 -3.50 -6.66 3.02
CA PHE A 185 -3.51 -7.67 1.94
C PHE A 185 -4.73 -7.53 1.02
N ASP A 186 -5.72 -6.75 1.45
CA ASP A 186 -6.92 -6.44 0.68
C ASP A 186 -7.61 -5.19 1.26
N PHE A 187 -8.54 -4.58 0.50
CA PHE A 187 -9.36 -3.47 0.98
C PHE A 187 -10.17 -3.87 2.21
N ASN A 188 -10.10 -3.05 3.25
CA ASN A 188 -10.83 -3.30 4.49
C ASN A 188 -10.65 -4.72 5.05
N SER A 189 -9.49 -5.34 4.85
CA SER A 189 -9.25 -6.73 5.27
C SER A 189 -9.41 -6.94 6.78
N GLY A 190 -9.11 -5.95 7.59
CA GLY A 190 -9.04 -6.09 9.04
C GLY A 190 -7.88 -6.97 9.52
N MET A 191 -7.04 -7.43 8.60
CA MET A 191 -5.90 -8.30 8.90
C MET A 191 -4.61 -7.51 9.09
N SER A 192 -3.77 -8.02 9.97
CA SER A 192 -2.44 -7.49 10.26
C SER A 192 -1.44 -8.65 10.45
N VAL A 193 -0.18 -8.31 10.67
CA VAL A 193 0.86 -9.28 10.99
C VAL A 193 1.58 -8.90 12.27
N ARG A 194 1.98 -9.91 13.05
CA ARG A 194 2.87 -9.75 14.19
C ARG A 194 4.10 -10.64 14.04
N ARG A 195 5.23 -10.19 14.58
CA ARG A 195 6.49 -10.93 14.54
C ARG A 195 6.46 -12.05 15.57
N ILE A 196 6.95 -13.21 15.18
CA ILE A 196 7.12 -14.37 16.06
C ILE A 196 8.61 -14.56 16.32
N ALA A 197 8.99 -14.67 17.59
CA ALA A 197 10.35 -14.88 18.00
C ALA A 197 10.87 -16.25 17.54
N ARG A 198 12.16 -16.32 17.22
CA ARG A 198 12.85 -17.56 16.82
C ARG A 198 12.59 -18.70 17.79
N ALA A 199 12.75 -18.47 19.11
CA ALA A 199 12.52 -19.48 20.12
C ALA A 199 11.14 -20.13 20.01
N ARG A 200 10.09 -19.33 19.74
CA ARG A 200 8.73 -19.87 19.55
C ARG A 200 8.59 -20.70 18.29
N ILE A 201 9.31 -20.37 17.22
CA ILE A 201 9.32 -21.15 15.98
C ILE A 201 10.05 -22.47 16.16
N GLU A 202 11.12 -22.47 16.95
CA GLU A 202 11.87 -23.68 17.34
C GLU A 202 11.04 -24.59 18.25
N GLU A 203 10.28 -24.03 19.21
CA GLU A 203 9.32 -24.80 20.04
C GLU A 203 8.21 -25.45 19.22
N LEU A 204 7.77 -24.80 18.13
CA LEU A 204 6.78 -25.33 17.20
C LEU A 204 7.38 -26.29 16.17
N GLU A 205 8.68 -26.61 16.27
CA GLU A 205 9.42 -27.47 15.34
C GLU A 205 9.32 -27.05 13.87
N LEU A 206 9.03 -25.76 13.63
CA LEU A 206 8.92 -25.23 12.28
C LEU A 206 10.30 -24.98 11.67
N ARG A 207 10.46 -25.36 10.42
CA ARG A 207 11.68 -25.11 9.66
C ARG A 207 11.91 -23.61 9.48
N ILE A 208 13.03 -23.08 9.95
CA ILE A 208 13.45 -21.71 9.70
C ILE A 208 14.30 -21.69 8.42
N PRO A 209 13.77 -21.25 7.27
CA PRO A 209 14.55 -21.18 6.05
C PRO A 209 15.61 -20.10 6.16
N ALA A 210 16.71 -20.26 5.41
CA ALA A 210 17.69 -19.19 5.26
C ALA A 210 17.03 -17.99 4.59
N GLN A 211 16.79 -16.93 5.35
CA GLN A 211 16.19 -15.70 4.85
C GLN A 211 17.27 -14.66 4.61
N ARG A 212 17.39 -14.23 3.36
CA ARG A 212 18.23 -13.07 3.02
C ARG A 212 17.41 -11.79 3.19
N GLN A 213 18.03 -10.78 3.77
CA GLN A 213 17.48 -9.44 3.83
C GLN A 213 17.16 -8.97 2.39
N LYS A 214 15.90 -8.60 2.15
CA LYS A 214 15.53 -8.02 0.86
C LYS A 214 15.96 -6.57 0.78
N PRO A 215 16.45 -6.12 -0.38
CA PRO A 215 16.73 -4.71 -0.58
C PRO A 215 15.49 -3.88 -0.27
N ILE A 216 15.65 -2.85 0.53
CA ILE A 216 14.63 -1.86 0.79
C ILE A 216 14.72 -0.86 -0.36
N PRO A 217 13.69 -0.74 -1.23
CA PRO A 217 13.73 0.22 -2.34
C PRO A 217 13.99 1.63 -1.83
N ASP A 218 14.93 2.30 -2.45
CA ASP A 218 15.13 3.73 -2.25
C ASP A 218 14.18 4.49 -3.17
N PHE A 219 13.05 4.93 -2.63
CA PHE A 219 12.02 5.63 -3.38
C PHE A 219 12.46 7.03 -3.84
N ASP A 220 13.53 7.57 -3.25
CA ASP A 220 14.03 8.90 -3.61
C ASP A 220 14.95 8.86 -4.83
N SER A 221 15.60 7.71 -5.09
CA SER A 221 16.65 7.60 -6.12
C SER A 221 16.30 6.72 -7.31
N THR A 222 15.32 5.82 -7.19
CA THR A 222 15.17 4.75 -8.19
C THR A 222 14.21 5.04 -9.33
N GLY A 223 13.39 6.09 -9.27
CA GLY A 223 12.37 6.34 -10.28
C GLY A 223 11.50 5.10 -10.56
N VAL A 224 10.41 5.26 -11.27
CA VAL A 224 9.48 4.17 -11.61
C VAL A 224 9.67 3.79 -13.08
N ASP A 225 9.87 2.50 -13.38
CA ASP A 225 9.99 2.02 -14.76
C ASP A 225 8.76 2.40 -15.58
N LEU A 226 8.97 2.93 -16.78
CA LEU A 226 7.89 3.17 -17.73
C LEU A 226 7.18 1.86 -18.09
N PRO A 227 5.85 1.88 -18.20
CA PRO A 227 5.11 0.74 -18.74
C PRO A 227 5.62 0.37 -20.13
N LYS A 228 5.72 -0.93 -20.44
CA LYS A 228 6.08 -1.38 -21.81
C LYS A 228 5.01 -1.05 -22.83
N ASP A 229 3.75 -0.90 -22.41
CA ASP A 229 2.68 -0.43 -23.29
C ASP A 229 2.84 1.07 -23.53
N GLY A 230 3.14 1.44 -24.77
CA GLY A 230 3.38 2.82 -25.16
C GLY A 230 2.19 3.75 -24.96
N ARG A 231 0.94 3.25 -25.02
CA ARG A 231 -0.27 4.04 -24.76
C ARG A 231 -0.39 4.36 -23.28
N ILE A 232 -0.18 3.36 -22.42
CA ILE A 232 -0.18 3.54 -20.97
C ILE A 232 0.96 4.46 -20.55
N ALA A 233 2.15 4.29 -21.12
CA ALA A 233 3.31 5.15 -20.87
C ALA A 233 3.03 6.61 -21.27
N ALA A 234 2.48 6.84 -22.47
CA ALA A 234 2.17 8.17 -22.96
C ALA A 234 1.05 8.84 -22.14
N GLN A 235 0.03 8.08 -21.74
CA GLN A 235 -1.03 8.57 -20.85
C GLN A 235 -0.45 8.96 -19.51
N LEU A 236 0.38 8.09 -18.91
CA LEU A 236 1.04 8.31 -17.64
C LEU A 236 1.90 9.58 -17.63
N LEU A 237 2.68 9.80 -18.71
CA LEU A 237 3.54 10.99 -18.85
C LEU A 237 2.71 12.27 -18.99
N ARG A 238 1.65 12.26 -19.80
CA ARG A 238 0.72 13.40 -19.88
C ARG A 238 0.11 13.73 -18.53
N ASP A 239 -0.16 12.70 -17.77
CA ASP A 239 -0.84 12.77 -16.50
C ASP A 239 0.06 13.21 -15.33
N LEU A 240 1.36 13.02 -15.43
CA LEU A 240 2.32 13.38 -14.39
C LEU A 240 2.63 14.89 -14.34
N GLY A 241 2.48 15.60 -15.45
CA GLY A 241 2.77 17.03 -15.55
C GLY A 241 4.26 17.38 -15.33
N SER A 242 4.57 18.67 -15.20
CA SER A 242 5.94 19.23 -15.21
C SER A 242 6.85 18.89 -14.03
N GLY A 243 6.35 18.17 -13.01
CA GLY A 243 7.16 17.77 -11.84
C GLY A 243 7.88 16.44 -11.99
N TYR A 244 7.85 15.82 -13.17
CA TYR A 244 8.44 14.51 -13.44
C TYR A 244 9.13 14.48 -14.78
N ALA A 245 10.29 13.82 -14.83
CA ALA A 245 11.03 13.58 -16.06
C ALA A 245 11.20 12.08 -16.29
N VAL A 246 11.46 11.71 -17.54
CA VAL A 246 11.90 10.36 -17.89
C VAL A 246 13.42 10.38 -18.02
N ARG A 247 14.09 9.62 -17.16
CA ARG A 247 15.55 9.43 -17.23
C ARG A 247 15.83 7.92 -17.26
N ASN A 248 16.57 7.48 -18.28
CA ASN A 248 16.94 6.07 -18.46
C ASN A 248 15.75 5.09 -18.43
N GLY A 249 14.64 5.44 -19.08
CA GLY A 249 13.44 4.60 -19.12
C GLY A 249 12.66 4.56 -17.80
N LYS A 250 12.99 5.43 -16.86
CA LYS A 250 12.31 5.56 -15.57
C LYS A 250 11.69 6.93 -15.41
N ILE A 251 10.52 6.96 -14.78
CA ILE A 251 9.90 8.20 -14.32
C ILE A 251 10.58 8.59 -13.02
N VAL A 252 11.23 9.74 -13.02
CA VAL A 252 11.90 10.33 -11.85
C VAL A 252 11.25 11.67 -11.52
N ARG A 253 11.26 12.04 -10.27
CA ARG A 253 10.82 13.38 -9.86
C ARG A 253 11.84 14.42 -10.32
N ASP A 254 11.39 15.48 -10.95
CA ASP A 254 12.22 16.60 -11.46
C ASP A 254 11.87 17.85 -10.64
N GLY A 255 12.61 18.09 -9.55
CA GLY A 255 12.43 19.26 -8.69
C GLY A 255 12.67 18.98 -7.20
N PRO A 256 12.96 20.02 -6.41
CA PRO A 256 13.17 19.89 -4.98
C PRO A 256 11.89 19.43 -4.27
N LEU A 257 12.09 18.76 -3.11
CA LEU A 257 11.05 18.33 -2.17
C LEU A 257 10.25 19.50 -1.63
#